data_541dc0453f1dae6c1f55916a7ad608fe
#
_entry.id   541dc0453f1dae6c1f55916a7ad608fe
#
_cell.length_a   1.000
_cell.length_b   1.000
_cell.length_c   1.000
_cell.angle_alpha   90.00
_cell.angle_beta   90.00
_cell.angle_gamma   90.00
#
_symmetry.space_group_name_H-M   'P 1'
#
loop_
_entity.id
_entity.type
_entity.pdbx_description
1 polymer ?
#
loop_
_entity_poly.entity_id
_entity_poly.type
_entity_poly.pdbx_seq_one_letter_code
_entity_poly.pdbx_strand_id
1 'polypeptide(L)' 'MAMQLIESDSVAEKRMRDFADTLSEKDRRRFAAIEATQRGHGGITYVAGVLGCSTRTIERGIEELDHLQDDPAAGRVR' A
#
# COMPACT_ATOMS: atom_id res chain seq x y z
N MET A 1 -18.57 -6.28 20.20
CA MET A 1 -18.56 -6.19 18.74
C MET A 1 -17.74 -5.03 18.26
N ALA A 2 -18.10 -3.82 18.68
CA ALA A 2 -17.36 -2.64 18.26
C ALA A 2 -15.90 -2.69 18.67
N MET A 3 -15.63 -3.20 19.85
CA MET A 3 -14.26 -3.32 20.33
C MET A 3 -13.43 -4.26 19.50
N GLN A 4 -14.05 -5.35 19.05
CA GLN A 4 -13.34 -6.29 18.19
C GLN A 4 -12.97 -5.65 16.86
N LEU A 5 -13.85 -4.84 16.31
CA LEU A 5 -13.54 -4.15 15.06
C LEU A 5 -12.37 -3.20 15.24
N ILE A 6 -12.35 -2.47 16.35
CA ILE A 6 -11.26 -1.55 16.63
C ILE A 6 -9.95 -2.31 16.80
N GLU A 7 -9.98 -3.41 17.53
CA GLU A 7 -8.79 -4.22 17.72
C GLU A 7 -8.34 -4.84 16.40
N SER A 8 -9.29 -5.28 15.57
CA SER A 8 -8.95 -5.83 14.27
C SER A 8 -8.26 -4.79 13.40
N ASP A 9 -8.74 -3.55 13.43
CA ASP A 9 -8.12 -2.49 12.65
C ASP A 9 -6.71 -2.22 13.13
N SER A 10 -6.49 -2.18 14.44
CA SER A 10 -5.16 -1.95 14.99
C SER A 10 -4.20 -3.07 14.63
N VAL A 11 -4.67 -4.32 14.70
CA VAL A 11 -3.85 -5.45 14.33
C VAL A 11 -3.55 -5.42 12.84
N ALA A 12 -4.55 -5.13 12.03
CA ALA A 12 -4.37 -5.05 10.59
C ALA A 12 -3.37 -3.96 10.21
N GLU A 13 -3.46 -2.81 10.87
CA GLU A 13 -2.53 -1.72 10.59
C GLU A 13 -1.11 -2.10 10.97
N LYS A 14 -0.95 -2.76 12.11
CA LYS A 14 0.37 -3.20 12.53
C LYS A 14 0.96 -4.19 11.52
N ARG A 15 0.14 -5.10 11.05
CA ARG A 15 0.59 -6.07 10.05
C ARG A 15 0.99 -5.40 8.75
N MET A 16 0.24 -4.39 8.35
CA MET A 16 0.59 -3.63 7.15
C MET A 16 1.96 -2.97 7.30
N ARG A 17 2.19 -2.33 8.44
CA ARG A 17 3.47 -1.66 8.69
C ARG A 17 4.62 -2.68 8.73
N ASP A 18 4.40 -3.77 9.45
CA ASP A 18 5.44 -4.78 9.60
C ASP A 18 5.81 -5.39 8.25
N PHE A 19 4.80 -5.68 7.44
CA PHE A 19 5.07 -6.24 6.11
C PHE A 19 5.77 -5.22 5.23
N ALA A 20 5.30 -3.98 5.25
CA ALA A 20 5.88 -2.93 4.42
C ALA A 20 7.37 -2.74 4.76
N ASP A 21 7.72 -2.92 6.01
CA ASP A 21 9.12 -2.76 6.44
C ASP A 21 10.03 -3.83 5.89
N THR A 22 9.48 -4.94 5.40
CA THR A 22 10.30 -5.99 4.79
C THR A 22 10.53 -5.76 3.30
N LEU A 23 9.86 -4.78 2.71
CA LEU A 23 9.88 -4.57 1.27
C LEU A 23 10.93 -3.54 0.88
N SER A 24 11.39 -3.64 -0.38
CA SER A 24 12.20 -2.58 -0.96
C SER A 24 11.34 -1.32 -1.06
N GLU A 25 11.99 -0.19 -1.27
CA GLU A 25 11.26 1.07 -1.38
C GLU A 25 10.25 1.03 -2.50
N LYS A 26 10.63 0.46 -3.64
CA LYS A 26 9.72 0.35 -4.78
C LYS A 26 8.52 -0.53 -4.46
N ASP A 27 8.78 -1.69 -3.89
CA ASP A 27 7.70 -2.63 -3.59
C ASP A 27 6.82 -2.09 -2.47
N ARG A 28 7.40 -1.40 -1.52
CA ARG A 28 6.64 -0.77 -0.44
C ARG A 28 5.66 0.25 -0.99
N ARG A 29 6.12 1.06 -1.93
CA ARG A 29 5.29 2.06 -2.57
C ARG A 29 4.13 1.41 -3.32
N ARG A 30 4.42 0.32 -4.03
CA ARG A 30 3.38 -0.38 -4.78
C ARG A 30 2.41 -1.12 -3.87
N PHE A 31 2.91 -1.68 -2.77
CA PHE A 31 2.04 -2.27 -1.78
C PHE A 31 1.07 -1.24 -1.21
N ALA A 32 1.59 -0.07 -0.88
CA ALA A 32 0.75 1.01 -0.36
C ALA A 32 -0.34 1.39 -1.38
N ALA A 33 0.03 1.42 -2.65
CA ALA A 33 -0.91 1.77 -3.71
C ALA A 33 -2.03 0.74 -3.83
N ILE A 34 -1.70 -0.54 -3.74
CA ILE A 34 -2.70 -1.61 -3.80
C ILE A 34 -3.68 -1.47 -2.62
N GLU A 35 -3.15 -1.29 -1.42
CA GLU A 35 -4.00 -1.16 -0.24
C GLU A 35 -4.90 0.07 -0.33
N ALA A 36 -4.35 1.18 -0.83
CA ALA A 36 -5.12 2.41 -0.93
C ALA A 36 -6.26 2.28 -1.93
N THR A 37 -5.98 1.68 -3.08
CA THR A 37 -7.02 1.55 -4.11
C THR A 37 -8.11 0.57 -3.71
N GLN A 38 -7.77 -0.46 -2.95
CA GLN A 38 -8.78 -1.40 -2.47
C GLN A 38 -9.78 -0.73 -1.53
N ARG A 39 -9.34 0.28 -0.82
CA ARG A 39 -10.21 0.94 0.16
C ARG A 39 -11.11 2.00 -0.47
N GLY A 40 -10.84 2.39 -1.71
CA GLY A 40 -11.66 3.36 -2.40
C GLY A 40 -11.46 4.77 -1.86
N HIS A 41 -12.57 5.50 -1.74
CA HIS A 41 -12.50 6.91 -1.33
C HIS A 41 -11.83 7.07 0.02
N GLY A 42 -10.85 7.96 0.08
CA GLY A 42 -10.12 8.21 1.32
C GLY A 42 -9.00 7.21 1.60
N GLY A 43 -8.87 6.18 0.75
CA GLY A 43 -7.88 5.14 0.98
C GLY A 43 -6.45 5.65 0.93
N ILE A 44 -6.16 6.58 0.03
CA ILE A 44 -4.80 7.12 -0.10
C ILE A 44 -4.39 7.82 1.20
N THR A 45 -5.27 8.68 1.71
CA THR A 45 -4.96 9.40 2.94
C THR A 45 -4.82 8.44 4.11
N TYR A 46 -5.71 7.46 4.19
CA TYR A 46 -5.67 6.49 5.28
C TYR A 46 -4.37 5.68 5.27
N VAL A 47 -4.02 5.12 4.12
CA VAL A 47 -2.84 4.26 4.02
C VAL A 47 -1.57 5.08 4.23
N ALA A 48 -1.56 6.33 3.73
CA ALA A 48 -0.42 7.21 3.96
C ALA A 48 -0.18 7.39 5.46
N GLY A 49 -1.26 7.57 6.22
CA GLY A 49 -1.14 7.70 7.67
C GLY A 49 -0.65 6.43 8.35
N VAL A 50 -1.17 5.28 7.92
CA VAL A 50 -0.78 4.01 8.52
C VAL A 50 0.69 3.70 8.26
N LEU A 51 1.14 3.89 7.04
CA LEU A 51 2.50 3.51 6.65
C LEU A 51 3.52 4.62 6.83
N GLY A 52 3.06 5.81 7.18
CA GLY A 52 3.99 6.92 7.41
C GLY A 52 4.64 7.44 6.15
N CYS A 53 3.92 7.42 5.04
CA CYS A 53 4.44 7.96 3.78
C CYS A 53 3.53 9.08 3.29
N SER A 54 3.96 9.77 2.22
CA SER A 54 3.17 10.85 1.67
C SER A 54 2.11 10.30 0.71
N THR A 55 1.05 11.07 0.53
CA THR A 55 0.03 10.70 -0.45
C THR A 55 0.61 10.70 -1.86
N ARG A 56 1.57 11.58 -2.12
CA ARG A 56 2.25 11.61 -3.43
C ARG A 56 2.97 10.29 -3.71
N THR A 57 3.60 9.72 -2.70
CA THR A 57 4.27 8.42 -2.84
C THR A 57 3.28 7.36 -3.28
N ILE A 58 2.09 7.35 -2.67
CA ILE A 58 1.07 6.37 -3.00
C ILE A 58 0.54 6.61 -4.41
N GLU A 59 0.31 7.87 -4.77
CA GLU A 59 -0.15 8.20 -6.12
C GLU A 59 0.86 7.74 -7.16
N ARG A 60 2.14 7.91 -6.87
CA ARG A 60 3.19 7.41 -7.77
C ARG A 60 3.12 5.90 -7.90
N GLY A 61 2.88 5.21 -6.79
CA GLY A 61 2.74 3.77 -6.82
C GLY A 61 1.56 3.32 -7.67
N ILE A 62 0.44 4.04 -7.57
CA ILE A 62 -0.73 3.73 -8.39
C ILE A 62 -0.38 3.87 -9.87
N GLU A 63 0.30 4.95 -10.23
CA GLU A 63 0.70 5.16 -11.60
C GLU A 63 1.61 4.02 -12.09
N GLU A 64 2.54 3.60 -11.25
CA GLU A 64 3.44 2.51 -11.61
C GLU A 64 2.68 1.22 -11.83
N LEU A 65 1.67 0.95 -11.00
CA LEU A 65 0.87 -0.26 -11.16
C LEU A 65 0.11 -0.27 -12.49
N ASP A 66 -0.34 0.90 -12.92
CA ASP A 66 -1.05 1.01 -14.19
C ASP A 66 -0.14 0.77 -15.38
N HIS A 67 1.16 0.84 -15.19
CA HIS A 67 2.14 0.71 -16.27
C HIS A 67 3.11 -0.44 -16.04
N LEU A 68 2.71 -1.44 -15.26
CA LEU A 68 3.60 -2.58 -14.99
C LEU A 68 4.00 -3.31 -16.25
N GLN A 69 3.15 -3.35 -17.26
CA GLN A 69 3.46 -4.03 -18.50
C GLN A 69 4.61 -3.37 -19.25
N ASP A 70 4.82 -2.10 -18.99
CA ASP A 70 5.89 -1.34 -19.63
C ASP A 70 7.21 -1.46 -18.88
N ASP A 71 7.19 -2.11 -17.71
CA ASP A 71 8.37 -2.25 -16.86
C ASP A 71 9.20 -3.43 -17.36
N PRO A 72 10.45 -3.19 -17.81
CA PRO A 72 11.29 -4.29 -18.28
C PRO A 72 11.47 -5.39 -17.25
N ALA A 73 11.54 -5.03 -15.98
CA ALA A 73 11.70 -6.02 -14.92
C ALA A 73 10.47 -6.89 -14.81
N ALA A 74 9.29 -6.32 -14.94
CA ALA A 74 8.05 -7.08 -14.88
C ALA A 74 7.98 -8.08 -16.04
N GLY A 75 8.45 -7.68 -17.21
CA GLY A 75 8.44 -8.56 -18.37
C GLY A 75 9.33 -9.77 -18.20
N ARG A 76 10.32 -9.70 -17.34
CA ARG A 76 11.27 -10.79 -17.15
C ARG A 76 10.81 -11.79 -16.10
N VAL A 77 9.79 -11.48 -15.36
CA VAL A 77 9.36 -12.34 -14.28
C VAL A 77 8.71 -13.62 -14.77
N ARG A 78 8.26 -13.61 -16.00
CA ARG A 78 7.61 -14.78 -16.56
C ARG A 78 8.57 -15.87 -16.95
#